data_8488d652c37fcaf091c3e944a4a715f1
#
_entry.id   8488d652c37fcaf091c3e944a4a715f1
#
_cell.length_a   1.000
_cell.length_b   1.000
_cell.length_c   1.000
_cell.angle_alpha   90.00
_cell.angle_beta   90.00
_cell.angle_gamma   90.00
#
_symmetry.space_group_name_H-M   'P 1'
#
loop_
_entity.id
_entity.type
_entity.pdbx_description
1 polymer ?
#
loop_
_entity_poly.entity_id
_entity_poly.type
_entity_poly.pdbx_seq_one_letter_code
_entity_poly.pdbx_strand_id
1 'polypeptide(L)'
;MAPQGWRYLSEQEIASLHERVIGRLGGMRGVRDASALSSCVAQPKTAVFGEERFPTLFDKAAAYCFFMVRLHPFFDGNKRTGLVAAITFLLDHGVTPAFDENEMYDVMIRVADGQIEIDALADVLRRTGRQPL
;
A
#
# COMPACT_ATOMS: atom_id res chain seq x y z
N MET A 1 5.34 15.66 -17.12
CA MET A 1 6.40 15.77 -16.11
C MET A 1 6.06 14.88 -14.94
N ALA A 2 7.01 14.08 -14.55
CA ALA A 2 6.79 13.32 -13.33
C ALA A 2 6.39 14.33 -12.27
N PRO A 3 5.32 14.08 -11.53
CA PRO A 3 4.97 14.98 -10.47
C PRO A 3 6.16 15.12 -9.56
N GLN A 4 6.66 16.30 -9.52
CA GLN A 4 7.70 16.58 -8.58
C GLN A 4 7.04 16.62 -7.25
N GLY A 5 7.35 15.78 -6.42
CA GLY A 5 6.71 15.79 -5.16
C GLY A 5 5.95 14.53 -4.85
N TRP A 6 6.18 13.46 -5.58
CA TRP A 6 5.80 12.16 -5.07
C TRP A 6 6.52 11.95 -3.76
N ARG A 7 5.76 11.76 -2.71
CA ARG A 7 6.30 11.52 -1.39
C ARG A 7 6.21 10.04 -1.09
N TYR A 8 7.21 9.30 -1.55
CA TYR A 8 7.25 7.86 -1.35
C TYR A 8 7.52 7.52 0.12
N LEU A 9 6.90 6.42 0.55
CA LEU A 9 7.15 5.90 1.89
C LEU A 9 8.47 5.15 1.92
N SER A 10 9.26 5.38 2.96
CA SER A 10 10.52 4.66 3.16
C SER A 10 10.28 3.33 3.86
N GLU A 11 11.30 2.48 3.86
CA GLU A 11 11.29 1.24 4.62
C GLU A 11 11.01 1.49 6.10
N GLN A 12 11.63 2.51 6.65
CA GLN A 12 11.45 2.87 8.06
C GLN A 12 10.03 3.32 8.35
N GLU A 13 9.44 4.09 7.45
CA GLU A 13 8.05 4.52 7.61
C GLU A 13 7.10 3.34 7.58
N ILE A 14 7.30 2.41 6.66
CA ILE A 14 6.47 1.20 6.57
C ILE A 14 6.65 0.35 7.83
N ALA A 15 7.88 0.18 8.30
CA ALA A 15 8.14 -0.56 9.53
C ALA A 15 7.44 0.09 10.73
N SER A 16 7.41 1.42 10.79
CA SER A 16 6.72 2.16 11.85
C SER A 16 5.21 1.95 11.77
N LEU A 17 4.64 1.96 10.57
CA LEU A 17 3.22 1.67 10.38
C LEU A 17 2.90 0.26 10.86
N HIS A 18 3.74 -0.71 10.51
CA HIS A 18 3.58 -2.10 10.95
C HIS A 18 3.60 -2.21 12.49
N GLU A 19 4.55 -1.53 13.15
CA GLU A 19 4.62 -1.54 14.59
C GLU A 19 3.34 -1.02 15.24
N ARG A 20 2.74 0.01 14.67
CA ARG A 20 1.46 0.54 15.17
C ARG A 20 0.31 -0.44 14.95
N VAL A 21 0.29 -1.11 13.81
CA VAL A 21 -0.73 -2.13 13.52
C VAL A 21 -0.65 -3.26 14.53
N ILE A 22 0.54 -3.79 14.75
CA ILE A 22 0.75 -4.89 15.71
C ILE A 22 0.45 -4.43 17.13
N GLY A 23 0.82 -3.22 17.49
CA GLY A 23 0.54 -2.67 18.81
C GLY A 23 -0.95 -2.56 19.12
N ARG A 24 -1.78 -2.32 18.10
CA ARG A 24 -3.23 -2.20 18.25
C ARG A 24 -3.95 -3.54 18.19
N LEU A 25 -3.54 -4.39 17.26
CA LEU A 25 -4.29 -5.59 16.91
C LEU A 25 -3.65 -6.87 17.44
N GLY A 26 -2.42 -6.79 17.92
CA GLY A 26 -1.66 -7.97 18.33
C GLY A 26 -1.03 -8.66 17.13
N GLY A 27 -0.30 -9.73 17.38
CA GLY A 27 0.38 -10.49 16.37
C GLY A 27 1.88 -10.48 16.57
N MET A 28 2.57 -11.23 15.74
CA MET A 28 4.02 -11.38 15.82
C MET A 28 4.72 -10.17 15.21
N ARG A 29 5.65 -9.60 15.97
CA ARG A 29 6.47 -8.49 15.49
C ARG A 29 7.59 -9.01 14.61
N GLY A 30 8.12 -8.12 13.81
CA GLY A 30 9.34 -8.34 13.08
C GLY A 30 9.16 -8.60 11.60
N VAL A 31 10.26 -8.42 10.89
CA VAL A 31 10.35 -8.62 9.45
C VAL A 31 10.62 -10.09 9.18
N ARG A 32 9.73 -10.72 8.42
CA ARG A 32 9.89 -12.12 8.01
C ARG A 32 10.91 -12.24 6.87
N ASP A 33 10.87 -11.27 5.96
CA ASP A 33 11.69 -11.30 4.73
C ASP A 33 12.08 -9.86 4.36
N ALA A 34 13.34 -9.53 4.67
CA ALA A 34 13.86 -8.19 4.41
C ALA A 34 13.87 -7.85 2.91
N SER A 35 14.12 -8.84 2.07
CA SER A 35 14.11 -8.67 0.62
C SER A 35 12.71 -8.33 0.12
N ALA A 36 11.69 -9.00 0.66
CA ALA A 36 10.30 -8.70 0.34
C ALA A 36 9.93 -7.28 0.77
N LEU A 37 10.39 -6.84 1.93
CA LEU A 37 10.12 -5.48 2.40
C LEU A 37 10.78 -4.45 1.47
N SER A 38 12.02 -4.66 1.08
CA SER A 38 12.70 -3.78 0.13
C SER A 38 11.96 -3.71 -1.21
N SER A 39 11.43 -4.84 -1.68
CA SER A 39 10.63 -4.88 -2.90
C SER A 39 9.34 -4.07 -2.75
N CYS A 40 8.65 -4.20 -1.62
CA CYS A 40 7.43 -3.43 -1.38
C CYS A 40 7.68 -1.92 -1.44
N VAL A 41 8.81 -1.48 -0.92
CA VAL A 41 9.20 -0.05 -0.95
C VAL A 41 9.54 0.39 -2.37
N ALA A 42 10.21 -0.46 -3.14
CA ALA A 42 10.68 -0.12 -4.47
C ALA A 42 9.57 -0.14 -5.54
N GLN A 43 8.60 -1.04 -5.42
CA GLN A 43 7.61 -1.27 -6.48
C GLN A 43 6.87 0.00 -6.93
N PRO A 44 6.37 0.87 -6.04
CA PRO A 44 5.65 2.05 -6.50
C PRO A 44 6.47 3.01 -7.36
N LYS A 45 7.79 2.92 -7.29
CA LYS A 45 8.73 3.79 -8.03
C LYS A 45 9.26 3.17 -9.31
N THR A 46 8.87 1.94 -9.62
CA THR A 46 9.48 1.23 -10.76
C THR A 46 9.09 1.84 -12.09
N ALA A 47 10.03 1.76 -13.04
CA ALA A 47 9.81 2.20 -14.41
C ALA A 47 10.39 1.14 -15.35
N VAL A 48 9.78 1.04 -16.54
CA VAL A 48 10.23 0.14 -17.61
C VAL A 48 10.45 0.99 -18.84
N PHE A 49 11.66 0.96 -19.36
CA PHE A 49 12.05 1.78 -20.52
C PHE A 49 11.69 3.27 -20.34
N GLY A 50 11.93 3.80 -19.13
CA GLY A 50 11.69 5.20 -18.84
C GLY A 50 10.25 5.57 -18.53
N GLU A 51 9.32 4.62 -18.60
CA GLU A 51 7.92 4.86 -18.29
C GLU A 51 7.59 4.29 -16.90
N GLU A 52 6.91 5.08 -16.09
CA GLU A 52 6.50 4.62 -14.77
C GLU A 52 5.52 3.48 -14.89
N ARG A 53 5.76 2.41 -14.14
CA ARG A 53 4.88 1.26 -14.11
C ARG A 53 3.55 1.58 -13.40
N PHE A 54 3.61 2.46 -12.40
CA PHE A 54 2.45 2.89 -11.62
C PHE A 54 2.35 4.40 -11.68
N PRO A 55 1.80 4.96 -12.79
CA PRO A 55 1.95 6.40 -13.06
C PRO A 55 1.03 7.31 -12.25
N THR A 56 -0.12 6.84 -11.78
CA THR A 56 -1.06 7.69 -11.06
C THR A 56 -0.93 7.53 -9.56
N LEU A 57 -1.48 8.48 -8.82
CA LEU A 57 -1.51 8.44 -7.36
C LEU A 57 -2.14 7.13 -6.86
N PHE A 58 -3.28 6.75 -7.44
CA PHE A 58 -4.00 5.56 -7.00
C PHE A 58 -3.28 4.28 -7.41
N ASP A 59 -2.60 4.29 -8.55
CA ASP A 59 -1.74 3.17 -8.95
C ASP A 59 -0.62 2.96 -7.94
N LYS A 60 0.00 4.04 -7.49
CA LYS A 60 1.10 3.94 -6.50
C LYS A 60 0.59 3.48 -5.14
N ALA A 61 -0.53 4.01 -4.70
CA ALA A 61 -1.15 3.56 -3.44
C ALA A 61 -1.50 2.06 -3.52
N ALA A 62 -2.07 1.63 -4.64
CA ALA A 62 -2.38 0.22 -4.87
C ALA A 62 -1.12 -0.63 -4.86
N ALA A 63 -0.01 -0.13 -5.40
CA ALA A 63 1.25 -0.87 -5.42
C ALA A 63 1.76 -1.14 -4.01
N TYR A 64 1.74 -0.15 -3.11
CA TYR A 64 2.12 -0.38 -1.72
C TYR A 64 1.29 -1.49 -1.10
N CYS A 65 -0.01 -1.40 -1.26
CA CYS A 65 -0.96 -2.32 -0.68
C CYS A 65 -0.81 -3.73 -1.25
N PHE A 66 -0.83 -3.82 -2.58
CA PHE A 66 -0.80 -5.10 -3.31
C PHE A 66 0.44 -5.91 -2.99
N PHE A 67 1.61 -5.28 -3.10
CA PHE A 67 2.86 -6.01 -2.88
C PHE A 67 3.07 -6.38 -1.42
N MET A 68 2.61 -5.54 -0.48
CA MET A 68 2.65 -5.88 0.93
C MET A 68 1.84 -7.15 1.23
N VAL A 69 0.64 -7.23 0.66
CA VAL A 69 -0.23 -8.38 0.83
C VAL A 69 0.32 -9.63 0.15
N ARG A 70 0.87 -9.48 -1.06
CA ARG A 70 1.34 -10.63 -1.85
C ARG A 70 2.73 -11.11 -1.45
N LEU A 71 3.63 -10.23 -1.08
CA LEU A 71 5.00 -10.60 -0.75
C LEU A 71 5.20 -10.96 0.73
N HIS A 72 4.28 -10.54 1.58
CA HIS A 72 4.26 -10.96 2.97
C HIS A 72 5.57 -10.66 3.71
N PRO A 73 6.01 -9.37 3.75
CA PRO A 73 7.32 -9.06 4.34
C PRO A 73 7.41 -9.20 5.85
N PHE A 74 6.28 -9.12 6.56
CA PHE A 74 6.23 -9.25 8.01
C PHE A 74 5.67 -10.61 8.39
N PHE A 75 5.85 -11.03 9.65
CA PHE A 75 5.27 -12.28 10.13
C PHE A 75 3.75 -12.19 10.21
N ASP A 76 3.24 -11.07 10.73
CA ASP A 76 1.80 -10.82 10.86
C ASP A 76 1.48 -9.40 10.44
N GLY A 77 0.21 -9.14 10.16
CA GLY A 77 -0.28 -7.79 9.93
C GLY A 77 -0.04 -7.23 8.55
N ASN A 78 0.31 -8.06 7.56
CA ASN A 78 0.62 -7.56 6.20
C ASN A 78 -0.58 -6.92 5.52
N LYS A 79 -1.77 -7.49 5.64
CA LYS A 79 -2.98 -6.94 5.03
C LYS A 79 -3.31 -5.57 5.61
N ARG A 80 -3.29 -5.45 6.92
CA ARG A 80 -3.56 -4.17 7.61
C ARG A 80 -2.47 -3.14 7.32
N THR A 81 -1.22 -3.55 7.36
CA THR A 81 -0.10 -2.64 7.09
C THR A 81 -0.14 -2.16 5.64
N GLY A 82 -0.45 -3.05 4.70
CA GLY A 82 -0.61 -2.67 3.30
C GLY A 82 -1.71 -1.64 3.10
N LEU A 83 -2.86 -1.84 3.75
CA LEU A 83 -3.96 -0.89 3.67
C LEU A 83 -3.58 0.45 4.29
N VAL A 84 -2.96 0.44 5.47
CA VAL A 84 -2.54 1.67 6.15
C VAL A 84 -1.48 2.41 5.33
N ALA A 85 -0.57 1.68 4.68
CA ALA A 85 0.42 2.31 3.80
C ALA A 85 -0.25 3.03 2.62
N ALA A 86 -1.23 2.38 1.98
CA ALA A 86 -1.97 3.00 0.89
C ALA A 86 -2.71 4.27 1.38
N ILE A 87 -3.38 4.18 2.52
CA ILE A 87 -4.08 5.32 3.12
C ILE A 87 -3.10 6.46 3.41
N THR A 88 -1.96 6.15 4.02
CA THR A 88 -0.95 7.15 4.36
C THR A 88 -0.43 7.85 3.11
N PHE A 89 -0.15 7.09 2.06
CA PHE A 89 0.30 7.66 0.80
C PHE A 89 -0.74 8.61 0.20
N LEU A 90 -2.01 8.20 0.20
CA LEU A 90 -3.09 9.06 -0.28
C LEU A 90 -3.23 10.33 0.55
N LEU A 91 -3.21 10.21 1.86
CA LEU A 91 -3.30 11.37 2.76
C LEU A 91 -2.14 12.33 2.55
N ASP A 92 -0.93 11.81 2.39
CA ASP A 92 0.26 12.64 2.16
C ASP A 92 0.17 13.43 0.84
N HIS A 93 -0.69 12.99 -0.06
CA HIS A 93 -0.90 13.65 -1.37
C HIS A 93 -2.24 14.35 -1.46
N GLY A 94 -2.87 14.62 -0.32
CA GLY A 94 -4.07 15.45 -0.26
C GLY A 94 -5.37 14.73 -0.60
N VAL A 95 -5.36 13.41 -0.66
CA VAL A 95 -6.58 12.63 -0.93
C VAL A 95 -7.04 11.98 0.37
N THR A 96 -8.30 12.23 0.73
CA THR A 96 -8.90 11.62 1.91
C THR A 96 -9.72 10.41 1.47
N PRO A 97 -9.34 9.20 1.91
CA PRO A 97 -10.12 8.02 1.56
C PRO A 97 -11.51 8.07 2.20
N ALA A 98 -12.49 7.57 1.45
CA ALA A 98 -13.89 7.59 1.87
C ALA A 98 -14.46 6.18 1.95
N PHE A 99 -13.64 5.19 2.24
CA PHE A 99 -14.07 3.80 2.35
C PHE A 99 -14.13 3.35 3.80
N ASP A 100 -14.93 2.31 4.02
CA ASP A 100 -14.96 1.60 5.29
C ASP A 100 -13.73 0.70 5.39
N GLU A 101 -12.99 0.81 6.49
CA GLU A 101 -11.78 0.00 6.67
C GLU A 101 -12.06 -1.50 6.67
N ASN A 102 -13.19 -1.91 7.23
CA ASN A 102 -13.55 -3.33 7.26
C ASN A 102 -13.85 -3.87 5.86
N GLU A 103 -14.54 -3.09 5.03
CA GLU A 103 -14.78 -3.46 3.64
C GLU A 103 -13.49 -3.55 2.87
N MET A 104 -12.58 -2.61 3.09
CA MET A 104 -11.27 -2.63 2.43
C MET A 104 -10.40 -3.78 2.92
N TYR A 105 -10.54 -4.16 4.19
CA TYR A 105 -9.81 -5.33 4.67
C TYR A 105 -10.27 -6.59 3.94
N ASP A 106 -11.56 -6.72 3.65
CA ASP A 106 -12.08 -7.83 2.85
C ASP A 106 -11.50 -7.81 1.44
N VAL A 107 -11.31 -6.62 0.87
CA VAL A 107 -10.63 -6.48 -0.42
C VAL A 107 -9.18 -6.99 -0.32
N MET A 108 -8.50 -6.70 0.78
CA MET A 108 -7.13 -7.19 1.00
C MET A 108 -7.09 -8.72 1.07
N ILE A 109 -8.09 -9.34 1.67
CA ILE A 109 -8.19 -10.79 1.70
C ILE A 109 -8.31 -11.34 0.28
N ARG A 110 -9.11 -10.73 -0.57
CA ARG A 110 -9.22 -11.14 -1.98
C ARG A 110 -7.93 -10.95 -2.76
N VAL A 111 -7.20 -9.88 -2.46
CA VAL A 111 -5.86 -9.68 -3.05
C VAL A 111 -4.94 -10.83 -2.66
N ALA A 112 -4.95 -11.19 -1.37
CA ALA A 112 -4.12 -12.29 -0.87
C ALA A 112 -4.47 -13.62 -1.52
N ASP A 113 -5.74 -13.83 -1.82
CA ASP A 113 -6.23 -15.07 -2.45
C ASP A 113 -6.05 -15.09 -3.97
N GLY A 114 -5.50 -14.01 -4.54
CA GLY A 114 -5.30 -13.93 -5.99
C GLY A 114 -6.56 -13.59 -6.79
N GLN A 115 -7.63 -13.18 -6.13
CA GLN A 115 -8.91 -12.86 -6.78
C GLN A 115 -8.94 -11.46 -7.38
N ILE A 116 -8.10 -10.55 -6.88
CA ILE A 116 -8.04 -9.16 -7.33
C ILE A 116 -6.61 -8.84 -7.72
N GLU A 117 -6.44 -8.36 -8.95
CA GLU A 117 -5.15 -7.90 -9.44
C GLU A 117 -4.96 -6.41 -9.13
N ILE A 118 -3.74 -5.93 -9.32
CA ILE A 118 -3.37 -4.59 -8.89
C ILE A 118 -4.18 -3.48 -9.58
N ASP A 119 -4.51 -3.66 -10.86
CA ASP A 119 -5.29 -2.66 -11.58
C ASP A 119 -6.70 -2.51 -11.01
N ALA A 120 -7.31 -3.62 -10.65
CA ALA A 120 -8.63 -3.60 -10.02
C ALA A 120 -8.57 -2.96 -8.64
N LEU A 121 -7.50 -3.22 -7.89
CA LEU A 121 -7.30 -2.57 -6.60
C LEU A 121 -7.14 -1.06 -6.75
N ALA A 122 -6.37 -0.61 -7.74
CA ALA A 122 -6.21 0.82 -8.02
C ALA A 122 -7.57 1.47 -8.34
N ASP A 123 -8.41 0.77 -9.11
CA ASP A 123 -9.75 1.26 -9.44
C ASP A 123 -10.64 1.39 -8.19
N VAL A 124 -10.57 0.42 -7.29
CA VAL A 124 -11.31 0.50 -6.02
C VAL A 124 -10.87 1.74 -5.23
N LEU A 125 -9.57 1.96 -5.11
CA LEU A 125 -9.04 3.12 -4.38
C LEU A 125 -9.43 4.43 -5.06
N ARG A 126 -9.42 4.47 -6.38
CA ARG A 126 -9.80 5.66 -7.15
C ARG A 126 -11.27 6.03 -6.94
N ARG A 127 -12.14 5.04 -6.94
CA ARG A 127 -13.57 5.27 -6.74
C ARG A 127 -13.91 5.70 -5.32
N THR A 128 -13.13 5.29 -4.34
CA THR A 128 -13.39 5.57 -2.94
C THR A 128 -12.58 6.73 -2.38
N GLY A 129 -11.55 7.16 -3.11
CA GLY A 129 -10.73 8.29 -2.67
C GLY A 129 -11.42 9.62 -2.93
N ARG A 130 -11.20 10.58 -2.05
CA ARG A 130 -11.71 11.93 -2.20
C ARG A 130 -10.58 12.93 -2.08
N GLN A 131 -10.62 13.95 -2.93
CA GLN A 131 -9.70 15.06 -2.82
C GLN A 131 -10.33 16.15 -1.96
N PRO A 132 -9.52 16.91 -1.22
CA PRO A 132 -10.04 18.05 -0.49
C PRO A 132 -10.61 19.10 -1.47
N LEU A 133 -11.62 19.76 -1.05
CA LEU A 133 -12.22 20.85 -1.83
C LEU A 133 -11.33 22.07 -1.89
#